data_70ebd03c37e053b76a9bf99f5460eb88
#
_entry.id   70ebd03c37e053b76a9bf99f5460eb88
#
_cell.length_a   1.000
_cell.length_b   1.000
_cell.length_c   1.000
_cell.angle_alpha   90.00
_cell.angle_beta   90.00
_cell.angle_gamma   90.00
#
_symmetry.space_group_name_H-M   'P 1'
#
loop_
_entity.id
_entity.type
_entity.pdbx_description
1 polymer ?
#
loop_
_entity_poly.entity_id
_entity_poly.type
_entity_poly.pdbx_seq_one_letter_code
_entity_poly.pdbx_strand_id
1 'polypeptide(L)'
;MKFGVIIVTYNRLELLKECINCVLGQTVPFSRVCIVDNHSSDGTGAYLEGLTDAAENRPDSPALDICRLEQNLGGAGGFAYGMNRLANTDCDWLLIIDDDAMIAPDYIAELQKAVLHTDYLAYSGTVTTAGAIDT
;
A
#
# COMPACT_ATOMS: atom_id res chain seq x y z
N MET A 1 17.03 0.89 5.10
CA MET A 1 16.17 -0.04 4.35
C MET A 1 14.86 0.67 4.03
N LYS A 2 14.48 0.70 2.77
CA LYS A 2 13.31 1.42 2.29
C LYS A 2 12.24 0.47 1.80
N PHE A 3 11.02 0.65 2.30
CA PHE A 3 9.85 -0.15 1.93
C PHE A 3 8.88 0.70 1.13
N GLY A 4 8.44 0.18 -0.01
CA GLY A 4 7.31 0.69 -0.76
C GLY A 4 6.10 -0.21 -0.58
N VAL A 5 4.90 0.33 -0.77
CA VAL A 5 3.66 -0.44 -0.75
C VAL A 5 2.85 -0.15 -1.98
N ILE A 6 2.20 -1.19 -2.51
CA ILE A 6 1.29 -1.10 -3.64
C ILE A 6 -0.10 -1.54 -3.18
N ILE A 7 -1.07 -0.67 -3.34
CA ILE A 7 -2.48 -0.92 -3.03
C ILE A 7 -3.27 -0.81 -4.33
N VAL A 8 -4.04 -1.84 -4.67
CA VAL A 8 -4.95 -1.80 -5.82
C VAL A 8 -6.37 -1.70 -5.30
N THR A 9 -7.16 -0.79 -5.85
CA THR A 9 -8.54 -0.55 -5.42
C THR A 9 -9.50 -0.43 -6.60
N TYR A 10 -10.75 -0.83 -6.37
CA TYR A 10 -11.85 -0.65 -7.31
C TYR A 10 -13.18 -0.56 -6.56
N ASN A 11 -13.80 0.62 -6.58
CA ASN A 11 -15.13 0.88 -6.00
C ASN A 11 -15.30 0.38 -4.55
N ARG A 12 -14.29 0.62 -3.69
CA ARG A 12 -14.29 0.26 -2.26
C ARG A 12 -13.76 1.39 -1.41
N LEU A 13 -14.30 2.59 -1.60
CA LEU A 13 -13.75 3.81 -1.00
C LEU A 13 -13.61 3.73 0.52
N GLU A 14 -14.62 3.22 1.24
CA GLU A 14 -14.56 3.17 2.71
C GLU A 14 -13.49 2.21 3.22
N LEU A 15 -13.35 1.04 2.59
CA LEU A 15 -12.28 0.10 2.93
C LEU A 15 -10.91 0.68 2.58
N LEU A 16 -10.79 1.33 1.43
CA LEU A 16 -9.56 1.98 1.01
C LEU A 16 -9.10 3.03 2.02
N LYS A 17 -10.01 3.84 2.53
CA LYS A 17 -9.69 4.85 3.56
C LYS A 17 -9.08 4.21 4.80
N GLU A 18 -9.66 3.13 5.29
CA GLU A 18 -9.13 2.40 6.46
C GLU A 18 -7.76 1.80 6.16
N CYS A 19 -7.60 1.18 4.99
CA CYS A 19 -6.33 0.61 4.54
C CYS A 19 -5.24 1.68 4.50
N ILE A 20 -5.51 2.82 3.88
CA ILE A 20 -4.56 3.92 3.77
C ILE A 20 -4.21 4.48 5.15
N ASN A 21 -5.17 4.63 6.05
CA ASN A 21 -4.90 5.07 7.42
C ASN A 21 -3.94 4.11 8.14
N CYS A 22 -4.11 2.81 7.97
CA CYS A 22 -3.18 1.81 8.53
C CYS A 22 -1.78 1.92 7.91
N VAL A 23 -1.71 2.14 6.60
CA VAL A 23 -0.43 2.29 5.88
C VAL A 23 0.31 3.56 6.33
N LEU A 24 -0.39 4.68 6.43
CA LEU A 24 0.21 5.94 6.85
C LEU A 24 0.51 6.00 8.35
N GLY A 25 -0.15 5.16 9.15
CA GLY A 25 0.03 5.10 10.61
C GLY A 25 1.11 4.14 11.09
N GLN A 26 1.98 3.64 10.22
CA GLN A 26 3.04 2.71 10.61
C GLN A 26 4.09 3.39 11.51
N THR A 27 4.57 2.69 12.53
CA THR A 27 5.63 3.18 13.42
C THR A 27 6.95 3.37 12.68
N VAL A 28 7.25 2.46 11.74
CA VAL A 28 8.32 2.66 10.75
C VAL A 28 7.64 3.02 9.44
N PRO A 29 7.80 4.25 8.93
CA PRO A 29 7.04 4.71 7.78
C PRO A 29 7.49 4.04 6.48
N PHE A 30 6.56 3.88 5.55
CA PHE A 30 6.91 3.57 4.17
C PHE A 30 7.65 4.74 3.53
N SER A 31 8.55 4.44 2.62
CA SER A 31 9.20 5.46 1.79
C SER A 31 8.31 5.91 0.65
N ARG A 32 7.53 4.98 0.08
CA ARG A 32 6.63 5.24 -1.04
C ARG A 32 5.34 4.46 -0.88
N VAL A 33 4.24 5.10 -1.24
CA VAL A 33 2.90 4.50 -1.28
C VAL A 33 2.35 4.67 -2.68
N CYS A 34 2.20 3.56 -3.40
CA CYS A 34 1.60 3.54 -4.73
C CYS A 34 0.18 3.02 -4.62
N ILE A 35 -0.79 3.81 -5.05
CA ILE A 35 -2.20 3.44 -5.05
C ILE A 35 -2.67 3.38 -6.50
N VAL A 36 -3.08 2.21 -6.93
CA VAL A 36 -3.60 1.98 -8.29
C VAL A 36 -5.11 1.90 -8.23
N ASP A 37 -5.77 2.91 -8.78
CA ASP A 37 -7.22 2.94 -8.92
C ASP A 37 -7.63 2.33 -10.26
N ASN A 38 -8.29 1.20 -10.21
CA ASN A 38 -8.75 0.42 -11.37
C ASN A 38 -10.01 1.01 -12.02
N HIS A 39 -10.06 2.31 -12.22
CA HIS A 39 -11.16 3.02 -12.87
C HIS A 39 -12.43 3.05 -12.01
N SER A 40 -12.30 3.41 -10.73
CA SER A 40 -13.44 3.55 -9.81
C SER A 40 -14.37 4.69 -10.22
N SER A 41 -15.67 4.51 -9.89
CA SER A 41 -16.72 5.48 -10.16
C SER A 41 -17.44 5.97 -8.89
N ASP A 42 -16.94 5.63 -7.70
CA ASP A 42 -17.60 5.85 -6.40
C ASP A 42 -17.05 7.03 -5.60
N GLY A 43 -16.30 7.93 -6.18
CA GLY A 43 -15.68 9.04 -5.45
C GLY A 43 -14.25 8.75 -4.98
N THR A 44 -13.70 7.57 -5.26
CA THR A 44 -12.31 7.23 -4.94
C THR A 44 -11.34 8.25 -5.53
N GLY A 45 -11.57 8.67 -6.77
CA GLY A 45 -10.71 9.65 -7.44
C GLY A 45 -10.60 10.97 -6.68
N ALA A 46 -11.73 11.53 -6.25
CA ALA A 46 -11.75 12.78 -5.48
C ALA A 46 -11.03 12.63 -4.12
N TYR A 47 -11.23 11.48 -3.45
CA TYR A 47 -10.53 11.18 -2.20
C TYR A 47 -9.01 11.14 -2.40
N LEU A 48 -8.54 10.47 -3.45
CA LEU A 48 -7.11 10.34 -3.73
C LEU A 48 -6.48 11.69 -4.12
N GLU A 49 -7.19 12.55 -4.82
CA GLU A 49 -6.74 13.92 -5.10
C GLU A 49 -6.53 14.71 -3.80
N GLY A 50 -7.51 14.65 -2.89
CA GLY A 50 -7.41 15.29 -1.58
C GLY A 50 -6.26 14.74 -0.74
N LEU A 51 -5.99 13.44 -0.83
CA LEU A 51 -4.88 12.80 -0.14
C LEU A 51 -3.53 13.30 -0.65
N THR A 52 -3.39 13.46 -1.96
CA THR A 52 -2.18 14.02 -2.58
C THR A 52 -1.93 15.45 -2.10
N ASP A 53 -2.95 16.30 -2.12
CA ASP A 53 -2.85 17.68 -1.66
C ASP A 53 -2.43 17.76 -0.18
N ALA A 54 -3.00 16.90 0.66
CA ALA A 54 -2.65 16.84 2.08
C ALA A 54 -1.20 16.37 2.29
N ALA A 55 -0.72 15.43 1.50
CA ALA A 55 0.64 14.90 1.60
C ALA A 55 1.70 15.92 1.19
N GLU A 56 1.42 16.74 0.20
CA GLU A 56 2.33 17.80 -0.27
C GLU A 56 2.67 18.81 0.84
N ASN A 57 1.78 18.96 1.82
CA ASN A 57 1.96 19.86 2.96
C ASN A 57 2.60 19.19 4.18
N ARG A 58 3.05 17.93 4.07
CA ARG A 58 3.66 17.17 5.15
C ARG A 58 5.03 16.64 4.73
N PRO A 59 6.13 17.29 5.13
CA PRO A 59 7.48 16.90 4.68
C PRO A 59 7.90 15.49 5.10
N ASP A 60 7.30 14.93 6.17
CA ASP A 60 7.63 13.61 6.69
C ASP A 60 6.73 12.49 6.14
N SER A 61 5.82 12.82 5.22
CA SER A 61 4.95 11.83 4.59
C SER A 61 5.70 10.98 3.58
N PRO A 62 5.31 9.71 3.38
CA PRO A 62 5.79 8.92 2.26
C PRO A 62 5.51 9.63 0.93
N ALA A 63 6.34 9.38 -0.07
CA ALA A 63 6.03 9.83 -1.43
C ALA A 63 4.80 9.07 -1.93
N LEU A 64 3.75 9.80 -2.30
CA LEU A 64 2.53 9.21 -2.85
C LEU A 64 2.60 9.15 -4.37
N ASP A 65 2.27 7.99 -4.91
CA ASP A 65 2.17 7.78 -6.35
C ASP A 65 0.77 7.26 -6.64
N ILE A 66 -0.10 8.14 -7.11
CA ILE A 66 -1.50 7.84 -7.40
C ILE A 66 -1.64 7.56 -8.90
N CYS A 67 -2.09 6.35 -9.24
CA CYS A 67 -2.26 5.91 -10.62
C CYS A 67 -3.74 5.62 -10.87
N ARG A 68 -4.40 6.46 -11.66
CA ARG A 68 -5.78 6.21 -12.09
C ARG A 68 -5.78 5.62 -13.48
N LEU A 69 -6.21 4.37 -13.59
CA LEU A 69 -6.25 3.66 -14.86
C LEU A 69 -7.49 4.07 -15.67
N GLU A 70 -7.35 4.08 -16.99
CA GLU A 70 -8.45 4.41 -17.90
C GLU A 70 -9.45 3.25 -18.05
N GLN A 71 -9.08 2.06 -17.62
CA GLN A 71 -9.92 0.88 -17.59
C GLN A 71 -9.52 -0.05 -16.46
N ASN A 72 -10.44 -0.91 -16.04
CA ASN A 72 -10.16 -1.92 -15.01
C ASN A 72 -9.32 -3.04 -15.61
N LEU A 73 -8.07 -3.18 -15.16
CA LEU A 73 -7.15 -4.22 -15.60
C LEU A 73 -7.20 -5.47 -14.69
N GLY A 74 -8.13 -5.53 -13.74
CA GLY A 74 -8.18 -6.58 -12.74
C GLY A 74 -7.11 -6.43 -11.67
N GLY A 75 -7.13 -7.30 -10.66
CA GLY A 75 -6.16 -7.26 -9.56
C GLY A 75 -4.74 -7.49 -10.03
N ALA A 76 -4.50 -8.54 -10.81
CA ALA A 76 -3.17 -8.87 -11.32
C ALA A 76 -2.60 -7.74 -12.19
N GLY A 77 -3.41 -7.15 -13.08
CA GLY A 77 -3.01 -6.04 -13.92
C GLY A 77 -2.70 -4.78 -13.12
N GLY A 78 -3.51 -4.49 -12.10
CA GLY A 78 -3.29 -3.36 -11.20
C GLY A 78 -1.99 -3.50 -10.41
N PHE A 79 -1.73 -4.66 -9.83
CA PHE A 79 -0.49 -4.93 -9.10
C PHE A 79 0.73 -4.87 -10.01
N ALA A 80 0.65 -5.45 -11.20
CA ALA A 80 1.73 -5.38 -12.19
C ALA A 80 2.06 -3.93 -12.55
N TYR A 81 1.04 -3.10 -12.74
CA TYR A 81 1.21 -1.68 -13.00
C TYR A 81 1.95 -0.97 -11.86
N GLY A 82 1.51 -1.19 -10.61
CA GLY A 82 2.13 -0.59 -9.43
C GLY A 82 3.56 -1.08 -9.22
N MET A 83 3.81 -2.37 -9.42
CA MET A 83 5.16 -2.94 -9.31
C MET A 83 6.11 -2.31 -10.33
N ASN A 84 5.68 -2.13 -11.57
CA ASN A 84 6.47 -1.46 -12.60
C ASN A 84 6.77 0.00 -12.22
N ARG A 85 5.81 0.69 -11.60
CA ARG A 85 6.00 2.06 -11.13
C ARG A 85 7.09 2.16 -10.07
N LEU A 86 7.15 1.21 -9.15
CA LEU A 86 8.11 1.24 -8.03
C LEU A 86 9.40 0.46 -8.29
N ALA A 87 9.48 -0.34 -9.36
CA ALA A 87 10.64 -1.18 -9.63
C ALA A 87 11.93 -0.40 -9.84
N ASN A 88 11.86 0.82 -10.39
CA ASN A 88 13.01 1.66 -10.67
C ASN A 88 13.22 2.75 -9.61
N THR A 89 12.60 2.61 -8.46
CA THR A 89 12.77 3.52 -7.33
C THR A 89 13.83 2.98 -6.38
N ASP A 90 14.10 3.72 -5.31
CA ASP A 90 15.08 3.36 -4.30
C ASP A 90 14.54 2.42 -3.21
N CYS A 91 13.35 1.83 -3.40
CA CYS A 91 12.81 0.86 -2.46
C CYS A 91 13.58 -0.45 -2.51
N ASP A 92 13.96 -0.96 -1.33
CA ASP A 92 14.63 -2.25 -1.19
C ASP A 92 13.61 -3.39 -1.22
N TRP A 93 12.40 -3.13 -0.73
CA TRP A 93 11.30 -4.09 -0.62
C TRP A 93 9.99 -3.46 -1.05
N LEU A 94 9.14 -4.25 -1.67
CA LEU A 94 7.78 -3.86 -2.03
C LEU A 94 6.77 -4.75 -1.32
N LEU A 95 5.83 -4.13 -0.63
CA LEU A 95 4.67 -4.80 -0.03
C LEU A 95 3.50 -4.68 -0.99
N ILE A 96 2.83 -5.80 -1.23
CA ILE A 96 1.62 -5.87 -2.06
C ILE A 96 0.45 -6.19 -1.14
N ILE A 97 -0.55 -5.33 -1.07
CA ILE A 97 -1.74 -5.54 -0.25
C ILE A 97 -3.01 -5.16 -0.99
N ASP A 98 -4.10 -5.82 -0.65
CA ASP A 98 -5.44 -5.44 -1.13
C ASP A 98 -5.99 -4.24 -0.36
N ASP A 99 -6.97 -3.55 -0.93
CA ASP A 99 -7.59 -2.37 -0.34
C ASP A 99 -8.42 -2.64 0.92
N ASP A 100 -8.66 -3.91 1.25
CA ASP A 100 -9.33 -4.36 2.46
C ASP A 100 -8.36 -4.96 3.51
N ALA A 101 -7.06 -4.86 3.28
CA ALA A 101 -6.05 -5.35 4.21
C ALA A 101 -5.66 -4.23 5.19
N MET A 102 -5.91 -4.47 6.48
CA MET A 102 -5.60 -3.52 7.55
C MET A 102 -4.37 -4.02 8.31
N ILE A 103 -3.20 -3.47 7.96
CA ILE A 103 -1.94 -3.87 8.59
C ILE A 103 -1.82 -3.27 10.00
N ALA A 104 -1.20 -4.04 10.91
CA ALA A 104 -0.96 -3.57 12.27
C ALA A 104 0.01 -2.38 12.30
N PRO A 105 -0.04 -1.51 13.31
CA PRO A 105 0.83 -0.32 13.37
C PRO A 105 2.33 -0.61 13.34
N ASP A 106 2.75 -1.78 13.79
CA ASP A 106 4.15 -2.21 13.84
C ASP A 106 4.52 -3.20 12.72
N TYR A 107 3.66 -3.34 11.70
CA TYR A 107 3.87 -4.35 10.65
C TYR A 107 5.22 -4.18 9.95
N ILE A 108 5.56 -2.96 9.54
CA ILE A 108 6.83 -2.70 8.86
C ILE A 108 8.03 -2.83 9.82
N ALA A 109 7.88 -2.40 11.06
CA ALA A 109 8.92 -2.59 12.08
C ALA A 109 9.25 -4.08 12.26
N GLU A 110 8.24 -4.93 12.36
CA GLU A 110 8.42 -6.37 12.50
C GLU A 110 8.96 -7.02 11.21
N LEU A 111 8.48 -6.58 10.05
CA LEU A 111 8.99 -7.05 8.76
C LEU A 111 10.47 -6.69 8.60
N GLN A 112 10.86 -5.49 8.98
CA GLN A 112 12.25 -5.05 8.94
C GLN A 112 13.15 -5.94 9.80
N LYS A 113 12.71 -6.31 10.99
CA LYS A 113 13.42 -7.26 11.85
C LYS A 113 13.59 -8.63 11.17
N ALA A 114 12.50 -9.14 10.57
CA ALA A 114 12.55 -10.41 9.85
C ALA A 114 13.53 -10.37 8.68
N VAL A 115 13.52 -9.30 7.89
CA VAL A 115 14.43 -9.12 6.76
C VAL A 115 15.89 -9.05 7.22
N LEU A 116 16.17 -8.38 8.34
CA LEU A 116 17.52 -8.24 8.87
C LEU A 116 18.09 -9.54 9.47
N HIS A 117 17.22 -10.44 9.95
CA HIS A 117 17.62 -11.67 10.64
C HIS A 117 17.50 -12.95 9.78
N THR A 118 17.00 -12.84 8.56
CA THR A 118 16.82 -13.97 7.65
C THR A 118 17.30 -13.58 6.24
N ASP A 119 17.38 -14.57 5.36
CA ASP A 119 17.89 -14.36 4.01
C ASP A 119 16.91 -14.94 2.97
N TYR A 120 15.68 -14.46 3.02
CA TYR A 120 14.63 -14.83 2.08
C TYR A 120 14.44 -13.76 1.01
N LEU A 121 13.98 -14.17 -0.16
CA LEU A 121 13.64 -13.26 -1.28
C LEU A 121 12.22 -12.73 -1.18
N ALA A 122 11.36 -13.37 -0.38
CA ALA A 122 9.98 -12.97 -0.17
C ALA A 122 9.49 -13.31 1.23
N TYR A 123 8.56 -12.53 1.76
CA TYR A 123 7.97 -12.70 3.08
C TYR A 123 6.45 -12.56 2.97
N SER A 124 5.73 -13.25 3.84
CA SER A 124 4.29 -13.13 3.95
C SER A 124 3.92 -12.87 5.41
N GLY A 125 3.00 -11.93 5.62
CA GLY A 125 2.46 -11.66 6.94
C GLY A 125 1.44 -12.71 7.37
N THR A 126 1.18 -12.77 8.68
CA THR A 126 0.10 -13.58 9.23
C THR A 126 -1.23 -12.85 9.04
N VAL A 127 -2.22 -13.54 8.47
CA VAL A 127 -3.55 -13.00 8.27
C VAL A 127 -4.45 -13.47 9.42
N THR A 128 -5.20 -12.54 10.02
CA THR A 128 -6.18 -12.84 11.06
C THR A 128 -7.55 -12.35 10.64
N THR A 129 -8.59 -13.08 11.07
CA THR A 129 -9.98 -12.68 10.89
C THR A 129 -10.62 -12.59 12.26
N ALA A 130 -11.12 -11.40 12.64
CA ALA A 130 -11.71 -11.16 13.97
C ALA A 130 -10.80 -11.60 15.14
N GLY A 131 -9.48 -11.45 14.99
CA GLY A 131 -8.49 -11.82 16.01
C GLY A 131 -8.03 -13.28 15.98
N ALA A 132 -8.58 -14.11 15.12
CA ALA A 132 -8.15 -15.50 14.92
C ALA A 132 -7.23 -15.59 13.70
N ILE A 133 -6.24 -16.51 13.76
CA ILE A 133 -5.38 -16.76 12.60
C ILE A 133 -6.18 -17.47 11.52
N ASP A 134 -6.14 -16.90 10.32
CA ASP A 134 -6.79 -17.47 9.14
C ASP A 134 -5.80 -18.43 8.47
N THR A 135 -6.11 -19.72 8.53
CA THR A 135 -5.24 -20.77 7.99
C THR A 135 -5.79 -21.40 6.71
#